data_9c0b2ae67c78f17b4a939637eea8cc71
#
_entry.id   9c0b2ae67c78f17b4a939637eea8cc71
#
_cell.length_a   1.000
_cell.length_b   1.000
_cell.length_c   1.000
_cell.angle_alpha   90.00
_cell.angle_beta   90.00
_cell.angle_gamma   90.00
#
_symmetry.space_group_name_H-M   'P 1'
#
loop_
_entity.id
_entity.type
_entity.pdbx_description
1 polymer ?
#
loop_
_entity_poly.entity_id
_entity_poly.type
_entity_poly.pdbx_seq_one_letter_code
_entity_poly.pdbx_strand_id
1 'polypeptide(L)'
;MNITIVPGAATEDAMQIDSIVSAIQEDMRTLDQAIKNTIPEGIQTTWSENVRANWERYYSSDVPAAMEEIRLSATNLRLAVDQALKYSREQ
;
A
#
# COMPACT_ATOMS: atom_id res chain seq x y z
N MET A 1 -23.66 -8.48 21.59
CA MET A 1 -23.07 -8.97 20.33
C MET A 1 -21.67 -9.49 20.62
N ASN A 2 -21.47 -10.77 20.41
CA ASN A 2 -20.15 -11.37 20.63
C ASN A 2 -19.32 -11.24 19.37
N ILE A 3 -18.33 -10.35 19.42
CA ILE A 3 -17.35 -10.27 18.35
C ILE A 3 -16.27 -11.31 18.66
N THR A 4 -16.26 -12.37 17.89
CA THR A 4 -15.20 -13.36 18.01
C THR A 4 -14.05 -12.97 17.11
N ILE A 5 -12.93 -12.55 17.71
CA ILE A 5 -11.70 -12.31 16.97
C ILE A 5 -10.91 -13.62 17.01
N VAL A 6 -10.58 -14.15 15.83
CA VAL A 6 -9.66 -15.27 15.69
C VAL A 6 -8.27 -14.68 15.51
N PRO A 7 -7.41 -14.67 16.55
CA PRO A 7 -6.16 -13.90 16.52
C PRO A 7 -5.22 -14.33 15.40
N GLY A 8 -5.13 -15.62 15.13
CA GLY A 8 -4.28 -16.13 14.07
C GLY A 8 -4.69 -15.64 12.69
N ALA A 9 -6.00 -15.66 12.41
CA ALA A 9 -6.54 -15.20 11.12
C ALA A 9 -6.31 -13.70 10.92
N ALA A 10 -6.54 -12.89 11.96
CA ALA A 10 -6.33 -11.43 11.86
C ALA A 10 -4.86 -11.10 11.66
N THR A 11 -3.94 -11.82 12.30
CA THR A 11 -2.50 -11.63 12.10
C THR A 11 -2.09 -12.03 10.69
N GLU A 12 -2.60 -13.13 10.17
CA GLU A 12 -2.35 -13.55 8.79
C GLU A 12 -2.87 -12.53 7.79
N ASP A 13 -4.06 -11.98 8.02
CA ASP A 13 -4.62 -10.94 7.16
C ASP A 13 -3.75 -9.70 7.14
N ALA A 14 -3.23 -9.28 8.30
CA ALA A 14 -2.31 -8.14 8.38
C ALA A 14 -1.01 -8.42 7.61
N MET A 15 -0.47 -9.64 7.72
CA MET A 15 0.72 -10.05 6.97
C MET A 15 0.45 -10.10 5.46
N GLN A 16 -0.73 -10.55 5.05
CA GLN A 16 -1.13 -10.55 3.65
C GLN A 16 -1.24 -9.14 3.10
N ILE A 17 -1.78 -8.19 3.89
CA ILE A 17 -1.84 -6.78 3.49
C ILE A 17 -0.44 -6.25 3.23
N ASP A 18 0.54 -6.51 4.10
CA ASP A 18 1.92 -6.09 3.90
C ASP A 18 2.52 -6.70 2.62
N SER A 19 2.25 -7.97 2.35
CA SER A 19 2.71 -8.64 1.13
C SER A 19 2.10 -8.03 -0.12
N ILE A 20 0.80 -7.73 -0.08
CA ILE A 20 0.09 -7.09 -1.20
C ILE A 20 0.63 -5.68 -1.43
N VAL A 21 0.86 -4.91 -0.37
CA VAL A 21 1.46 -3.57 -0.49
C VAL A 21 2.82 -3.64 -1.15
N SER A 22 3.67 -4.59 -0.76
CA SER A 22 4.99 -4.79 -1.36
C SER A 22 4.88 -5.15 -2.85
N ALA A 23 3.93 -6.02 -3.21
CA ALA A 23 3.68 -6.38 -4.60
C ALA A 23 3.20 -5.19 -5.43
N ILE A 24 2.31 -4.38 -4.88
CA ILE A 24 1.83 -3.16 -5.54
C ILE A 24 2.99 -2.18 -5.77
N GLN A 25 3.85 -1.99 -4.76
CA GLN A 25 5.01 -1.11 -4.90
C GLN A 25 5.93 -1.57 -6.01
N GLU A 26 6.17 -2.88 -6.14
CA GLU A 26 6.98 -3.44 -7.20
C GLU A 26 6.33 -3.26 -8.57
N ASP A 27 5.02 -3.49 -8.66
CA ASP A 27 4.26 -3.29 -9.89
C ASP A 27 4.28 -1.82 -10.32
N MET A 28 4.16 -0.89 -9.36
CA MET A 28 4.22 0.54 -9.64
C MET A 28 5.60 0.97 -10.13
N ARG A 29 6.67 0.36 -9.59
CA ARG A 29 8.03 0.60 -10.08
C ARG A 29 8.18 0.12 -11.52
N THR A 30 7.66 -1.04 -11.84
CA THR A 30 7.67 -1.60 -13.19
C THR A 30 6.91 -0.69 -14.15
N LEU A 31 5.76 -0.20 -13.73
CA LEU A 31 4.95 0.73 -14.51
C LEU A 31 5.69 2.06 -14.74
N ASP A 32 6.35 2.58 -13.72
CA ASP A 32 7.15 3.80 -13.84
C ASP A 32 8.25 3.65 -14.89
N GLN A 33 8.97 2.53 -14.88
CA GLN A 33 9.98 2.24 -15.88
C GLN A 33 9.38 2.12 -17.27
N ALA A 34 8.23 1.46 -17.40
CA ALA A 34 7.54 1.32 -18.69
C ALA A 34 7.11 2.67 -19.26
N ILE A 35 6.60 3.55 -18.42
CA ILE A 35 6.20 4.90 -18.82
C ILE A 35 7.42 5.71 -19.30
N LYS A 36 8.51 5.65 -18.54
CA LYS A 36 9.75 6.35 -18.91
C LYS A 36 10.37 5.83 -20.20
N ASN A 37 10.25 4.53 -20.44
CA ASN A 37 10.75 3.91 -21.68
C ASN A 37 9.85 4.20 -22.88
N THR A 38 8.53 4.25 -22.68
CA THR A 38 7.56 4.48 -23.74
C THR A 38 7.48 5.94 -24.15
N ILE A 39 7.73 6.85 -23.20
CA ILE A 39 7.70 8.30 -23.43
C ILE A 39 9.12 8.83 -23.16
N PRO A 40 10.07 8.60 -24.09
CA PRO A 40 11.44 9.06 -23.91
C PRO A 40 11.53 10.58 -23.90
N GLU A 41 12.54 11.10 -23.21
CA GLU A 41 12.74 12.54 -23.01
C GLU A 41 12.86 13.34 -24.30
N GLY A 42 13.21 12.70 -25.41
CA GLY A 42 13.32 13.34 -26.70
C GLY A 42 12.01 13.68 -27.40
N ILE A 43 10.89 13.16 -26.90
CA ILE A 43 9.56 13.43 -27.48
C ILE A 43 8.88 14.51 -26.65
N GLN A 44 8.98 15.75 -27.14
CA GLN A 44 8.40 16.91 -26.49
C GLN A 44 7.09 17.31 -27.18
N THR A 45 6.02 16.66 -26.81
CA THR A 45 4.67 17.09 -27.14
C THR A 45 3.97 17.52 -25.88
N THR A 46 2.98 18.40 -25.98
CA THR A 46 2.19 18.82 -24.82
C THR A 46 1.58 17.63 -24.12
N TRP A 47 1.13 16.62 -24.87
CA TRP A 47 0.57 15.41 -24.33
C TRP A 47 1.58 14.61 -23.50
N SER A 48 2.78 14.38 -24.05
CA SER A 48 3.81 13.60 -23.37
C SER A 48 4.32 14.29 -22.11
N GLU A 49 4.46 15.62 -22.15
CA GLU A 49 4.85 16.39 -20.97
C GLU A 49 3.79 16.33 -19.87
N ASN A 50 2.52 16.45 -20.23
CA ASN A 50 1.42 16.36 -19.28
C ASN A 50 1.32 14.96 -18.65
N VAL A 51 1.48 13.92 -19.46
CA VAL A 51 1.46 12.54 -18.96
C VAL A 51 2.60 12.31 -17.96
N ARG A 52 3.81 12.76 -18.31
CA ARG A 52 4.96 12.64 -17.41
C ARG A 52 4.77 13.40 -16.12
N ALA A 53 4.35 14.65 -16.20
CA ALA A 53 4.15 15.49 -15.01
C ALA A 53 3.09 14.91 -14.08
N ASN A 54 1.97 14.43 -14.63
CA ASN A 54 0.91 13.82 -13.87
C ASN A 54 1.36 12.50 -13.24
N TRP A 55 2.09 11.68 -13.98
CA TRP A 55 2.62 10.42 -13.47
C TRP A 55 3.63 10.64 -12.36
N GLU A 56 4.59 11.56 -12.55
CA GLU A 56 5.59 11.88 -11.53
C GLU A 56 4.95 12.34 -10.23
N ARG A 57 3.95 13.18 -10.30
CA ARG A 57 3.23 13.66 -9.14
C ARG A 57 2.48 12.53 -8.44
N TYR A 58 1.79 11.71 -9.20
CA TYR A 58 1.05 10.56 -8.69
C TYR A 58 1.99 9.56 -8.03
N TYR A 59 3.04 9.18 -8.73
CA TYR A 59 3.98 8.14 -8.28
C TYR A 59 4.80 8.59 -7.06
N SER A 60 5.21 9.86 -7.01
CA SER A 60 6.06 10.37 -5.95
C SER A 60 5.29 10.83 -4.71
N SER A 61 4.00 11.11 -4.83
CA SER A 61 3.19 11.68 -3.75
C SER A 61 2.00 10.80 -3.38
N ASP A 62 1.10 10.55 -4.32
CA ASP A 62 -0.17 9.87 -4.03
C ASP A 62 0.03 8.38 -3.72
N VAL A 63 0.89 7.71 -4.46
CA VAL A 63 1.15 6.26 -4.28
C VAL A 63 1.81 5.99 -2.93
N PRO A 64 2.90 6.68 -2.54
CA PRO A 64 3.50 6.46 -1.21
C PRO A 64 2.55 6.77 -0.07
N ALA A 65 1.72 7.82 -0.19
CA ALA A 65 0.75 8.18 0.84
C ALA A 65 -0.31 7.09 1.00
N ALA A 66 -0.84 6.56 -0.10
CA ALA A 66 -1.82 5.48 -0.07
C ALA A 66 -1.23 4.20 0.52
N MET A 67 0.00 3.85 0.15
CA MET A 67 0.68 2.67 0.68
C MET A 67 0.92 2.80 2.19
N GLU A 68 1.29 3.97 2.65
CA GLU A 68 1.50 4.23 4.08
C GLU A 68 0.20 4.10 4.87
N GLU A 69 -0.91 4.62 4.35
CA GLU A 69 -2.22 4.45 4.99
C GLU A 69 -2.61 2.99 5.13
N ILE A 70 -2.36 2.18 4.10
CA ILE A 70 -2.66 0.75 4.13
C ILE A 70 -1.78 0.05 5.16
N ARG A 71 -0.50 0.39 5.24
CA ARG A 71 0.42 -0.18 6.24
C ARG A 71 0.01 0.19 7.66
N LEU A 72 -0.40 1.43 7.89
CA LEU A 72 -0.89 1.85 9.19
C LEU A 72 -2.16 1.10 9.58
N SER A 73 -3.05 0.85 8.63
CA SER A 73 -4.25 0.05 8.87
C SER A 73 -3.90 -1.38 9.28
N ALA A 74 -2.91 -1.99 8.65
CA ALA A 74 -2.44 -3.33 9.02
C ALA A 74 -1.81 -3.34 10.42
N THR A 75 -1.01 -2.31 10.75
CA THR A 75 -0.44 -2.15 12.09
C THR A 75 -1.51 -2.00 13.15
N ASN A 76 -2.52 -1.18 12.87
CA ASN A 76 -3.64 -0.97 13.79
C ASN A 76 -4.44 -2.25 14.00
N LEU A 77 -4.61 -3.06 12.97
CA LEU A 77 -5.25 -4.36 13.09
C LEU A 77 -4.48 -5.28 14.04
N ARG A 78 -3.16 -5.35 13.91
CA ARG A 78 -2.31 -6.13 14.81
C ARG A 78 -2.42 -5.67 16.26
N LEU A 79 -2.40 -4.36 16.48
CA LEU A 79 -2.54 -3.78 17.81
C LEU A 79 -3.90 -4.10 18.42
N ALA A 80 -4.96 -4.03 17.63
CA ALA A 80 -6.31 -4.38 18.10
C ALA A 80 -6.39 -5.85 18.51
N VAL A 81 -5.76 -6.74 17.73
CA VAL A 81 -5.70 -8.17 18.08
C VAL A 81 -4.93 -8.39 19.38
N ASP A 82 -3.77 -7.75 19.53
CA ASP A 82 -2.94 -7.86 20.73
C ASP A 82 -3.70 -7.37 21.97
N GLN A 83 -4.42 -6.27 21.87
CA GLN A 83 -5.25 -5.74 22.95
C GLN A 83 -6.38 -6.70 23.31
N ALA A 84 -7.04 -7.26 22.32
CA ALA A 84 -8.12 -8.22 22.53
C ALA A 84 -7.61 -9.48 23.24
N LEU A 85 -6.44 -9.98 22.86
CA LEU A 85 -5.79 -11.12 23.51
C LEU A 85 -5.43 -10.82 24.96
N LYS A 86 -4.85 -9.65 25.20
CA LYS A 86 -4.49 -9.21 26.56
C LYS A 86 -5.72 -9.11 27.44
N TYR A 87 -6.79 -8.53 26.93
CA TYR A 87 -8.05 -8.40 27.64
C TYR A 87 -8.65 -9.75 28.00
N SER A 88 -8.57 -10.70 27.09
CA SER A 88 -9.04 -12.07 27.30
C SER A 88 -8.25 -12.80 28.40
N ARG A 89 -6.94 -12.53 28.51
CA ARG A 89 -6.09 -13.14 29.53
C ARG A 89 -6.37 -12.63 30.97
N GLU A 90 -6.86 -11.41 31.09
CA GLU A 90 -7.15 -10.78 32.37
C GLU A 90 -8.49 -11.26 32.97
N GLN A 91 -9.29 -11.95 32.21
CA GLN A 91 -10.53 -12.56 32.66
C GLN A 91 -10.32 -14.02 33.00
#